data_9c93bcc2e278e80f44c528dad1996a00
#
_entry.id   9c93bcc2e278e80f44c528dad1996a00
#
_cell.length_a   1.000
_cell.length_b   1.000
_cell.length_c   1.000
_cell.angle_alpha   90.00
_cell.angle_beta   90.00
_cell.angle_gamma   90.00
#
_symmetry.space_group_name_H-M   'P 1'
#
loop_
_entity.id
_entity.type
_entity.pdbx_description
1 polymer ?
#
loop_
_entity_poly.entity_id
_entity_poly.type
_entity_poly.pdbx_seq_one_letter_code
_entity_poly.pdbx_strand_id
1 'polypeptide(L)'
;MRELSQKRAIAAMPIAGGFRAIDFALSNMTNSSIQKVAVLTQYNARSLNEHLSSSKWWDFGRKQGGLFVFTPTTTADNSFWYRGTADAIAQNLDFLKKCHEPYVIIASGDGVYKLDYNKVLEYHIEKKADITVVCKDLPRGEDATRFGVIKMNEDSRIEEFEEKPMVSNSNCISTGIYVIRRRQLIELIERCALEDRHDFVKDILIRYKNLKRIYGYKIKDYWSNIAYVDSYYKTNM
;
A
#
# COMPACT_ATOMS: atom_id res chain seq x y z
N MET A 1 11.04 4.00 -15.43
CA MET A 1 12.15 3.74 -14.45
C MET A 1 13.17 2.69 -14.93
N ARG A 2 13.14 2.28 -16.21
CA ARG A 2 13.87 1.11 -16.73
C ARG A 2 15.32 0.99 -16.21
N GLU A 3 16.17 1.94 -16.49
CA GLU A 3 17.60 1.90 -16.13
C GLU A 3 17.84 2.10 -14.64
N LEU A 4 17.08 2.99 -14.00
CA LEU A 4 17.22 3.32 -12.58
C LEU A 4 16.77 2.17 -11.66
N SER A 5 15.81 1.36 -12.10
CA SER A 5 15.27 0.23 -11.32
C SER A 5 15.88 -1.13 -11.67
N GLN A 6 16.86 -1.21 -12.58
CA GLN A 6 17.48 -2.49 -12.97
C GLN A 6 18.16 -3.22 -11.81
N LYS A 7 18.72 -2.48 -10.85
CA LYS A 7 19.48 -3.04 -9.72
C LYS A 7 18.87 -2.74 -8.35
N ARG A 8 17.75 -2.02 -8.30
CA ARG A 8 17.08 -1.58 -7.06
C ARG A 8 15.58 -1.65 -7.18
N ALA A 9 14.92 -2.06 -6.10
CA ALA A 9 13.48 -1.89 -5.97
C ALA A 9 13.12 -0.39 -6.00
N ILE A 10 11.96 -0.02 -6.54
CA ILE A 10 11.50 1.38 -6.60
C ILE A 10 11.44 1.97 -5.19
N ALA A 11 10.97 1.20 -4.22
CA ALA A 11 10.94 1.59 -2.81
C ALA A 11 12.32 1.95 -2.21
N ALA A 12 13.42 1.46 -2.81
CA ALA A 12 14.80 1.77 -2.41
C ALA A 12 15.44 2.92 -3.20
N MET A 13 14.67 3.60 -4.06
CA MET A 13 15.19 4.75 -4.82
C MET A 13 15.48 5.93 -3.90
N PRO A 14 16.63 6.59 -4.05
CA PRO A 14 17.00 7.74 -3.23
C PRO A 14 16.11 8.94 -3.52
N ILE A 15 15.68 9.61 -2.45
CA ILE A 15 14.87 10.82 -2.48
C ILE A 15 15.57 11.88 -1.62
N ALA A 16 15.64 13.11 -2.11
CA ALA A 16 16.22 14.25 -1.40
C ALA A 16 17.62 13.95 -0.78
N GLY A 17 18.44 13.19 -1.50
CA GLY A 17 19.81 12.86 -1.13
C GLY A 17 19.95 11.69 -0.15
N GLY A 18 19.42 11.76 1.04
CA GLY A 18 19.67 10.78 2.11
C GLY A 18 18.55 9.76 2.36
N PHE A 19 17.34 10.05 1.90
CA PHE A 19 16.18 9.19 2.13
C PHE A 19 15.94 8.21 0.98
N ARG A 20 15.10 7.22 1.23
CA ARG A 20 14.54 6.34 0.20
C ARG A 20 13.02 6.44 0.19
N ALA A 21 12.37 6.09 -0.90
CA ALA A 21 10.92 6.23 -1.00
C ALA A 21 10.17 5.53 0.14
N ILE A 22 10.59 4.35 0.55
CA ILE A 22 9.96 3.60 1.65
C ILE A 22 10.04 4.32 3.00
N ASP A 23 11.04 5.19 3.20
CA ASP A 23 11.24 5.89 4.48
C ASP A 23 10.06 6.79 4.83
N PHE A 24 9.37 7.32 3.82
CA PHE A 24 8.18 8.14 4.01
C PHE A 24 7.02 7.32 4.60
N ALA A 25 6.76 6.13 4.05
CA ALA A 25 5.74 5.23 4.59
C ALA A 25 6.09 4.79 6.01
N LEU A 26 7.33 4.36 6.26
CA LEU A 26 7.80 3.91 7.57
C LEU A 26 7.78 5.04 8.61
N SER A 27 8.19 6.25 8.23
CA SER A 27 8.14 7.43 9.11
C SER A 27 6.71 7.81 9.46
N ASN A 28 5.78 7.77 8.51
CA ASN A 28 4.36 8.00 8.79
C ASN A 28 3.79 6.92 9.72
N MET A 29 4.20 5.65 9.59
CA MET A 29 3.82 4.57 10.50
C MET A 29 4.32 4.82 11.91
N THR A 30 5.60 5.15 12.07
CA THR A 30 6.19 5.50 13.38
C THR A 30 5.50 6.70 14.01
N ASN A 31 5.28 7.77 13.24
CA ASN A 31 4.61 8.99 13.71
C ASN A 31 3.14 8.74 14.09
N SER A 32 2.52 7.70 13.55
CA SER A 32 1.16 7.25 13.90
C SER A 32 1.17 6.16 14.99
N SER A 33 2.30 5.92 15.66
CA SER A 33 2.45 4.92 16.73
C SER A 33 2.20 3.47 16.28
N ILE A 34 2.36 3.18 15.00
CA ILE A 34 2.30 1.81 14.47
C ILE A 34 3.63 1.13 14.77
N GLN A 35 3.62 0.11 15.62
CA GLN A 35 4.83 -0.52 16.12
C GLN A 35 5.22 -1.82 15.38
N LYS A 36 4.28 -2.46 14.69
CA LYS A 36 4.51 -3.72 13.99
C LYS A 36 4.30 -3.52 12.49
N VAL A 37 5.35 -3.66 11.73
CA VAL A 37 5.36 -3.42 10.29
C VAL A 37 5.95 -4.61 9.55
N ALA A 38 5.25 -5.08 8.51
CA ALA A 38 5.73 -6.09 7.58
C ALA A 38 5.99 -5.44 6.21
N VAL A 39 7.18 -5.60 5.68
CA VAL A 39 7.55 -5.19 4.32
C VAL A 39 7.59 -6.44 3.45
N LEU A 40 6.72 -6.49 2.44
CA LEU A 40 6.69 -7.56 1.45
C LEU A 40 7.51 -7.11 0.24
N THR A 41 8.57 -7.82 -0.08
CA THR A 41 9.51 -7.43 -1.13
C THR A 41 9.88 -8.63 -2.01
N GLN A 42 10.18 -8.37 -3.28
CA GLN A 42 10.44 -9.42 -4.26
C GLN A 42 11.60 -9.05 -5.18
N TYR A 43 11.37 -8.19 -6.16
CA TYR A 43 12.37 -7.86 -7.19
C TYR A 43 13.42 -6.87 -6.68
N ASN A 44 14.69 -7.15 -7.03
CA ASN A 44 15.82 -6.26 -6.71
C ASN A 44 15.88 -5.84 -5.23
N ALA A 45 15.47 -6.73 -4.33
CA ALA A 45 15.24 -6.43 -2.92
C ALA A 45 16.52 -6.21 -2.11
N ARG A 46 17.70 -6.63 -2.60
CA ARG A 46 18.95 -6.61 -1.83
C ARG A 46 19.23 -5.25 -1.19
N SER A 47 19.27 -4.21 -2.01
CA SER A 47 19.54 -2.84 -1.54
C SER A 47 18.44 -2.30 -0.59
N LEU A 48 17.19 -2.75 -0.77
CA LEU A 48 16.09 -2.44 0.14
C LEU A 48 16.28 -3.15 1.49
N ASN A 49 16.57 -4.45 1.47
CA ASN A 49 16.78 -5.24 2.68
C ASN A 49 17.99 -4.75 3.49
N GLU A 50 19.08 -4.38 2.83
CA GLU A 50 20.25 -3.74 3.47
C GLU A 50 19.85 -2.44 4.18
N HIS A 51 19.04 -1.60 3.56
CA HIS A 51 18.54 -0.37 4.16
C HIS A 51 17.62 -0.63 5.37
N LEU A 52 16.70 -1.58 5.24
CA LEU A 52 15.75 -1.94 6.28
C LEU A 52 16.39 -2.68 7.46
N SER A 53 17.55 -3.31 7.29
CA SER A 53 18.26 -4.00 8.36
C SER A 53 18.69 -3.06 9.49
N SER A 54 18.87 -1.76 9.18
CA SER A 54 19.11 -0.72 10.16
C SER A 54 17.79 -0.10 10.65
N SER A 55 17.00 -0.86 11.42
CA SER A 55 15.69 -0.44 11.95
C SER A 55 15.75 0.73 12.96
N LYS A 56 16.93 1.21 13.30
CA LYS A 56 17.16 2.28 14.29
C LYS A 56 16.45 3.60 13.97
N TRP A 57 16.27 3.90 12.68
CA TRP A 57 15.71 5.17 12.22
C TRP A 57 14.22 5.33 12.52
N TRP A 58 13.48 4.22 12.69
CA TRP A 58 12.02 4.23 12.86
C TRP A 58 11.55 3.70 14.20
N ASP A 59 12.47 3.41 15.14
CA ASP A 59 12.18 2.91 16.50
C ASP A 59 11.26 1.65 16.53
N PHE A 60 11.36 0.78 15.52
CA PHE A 60 10.65 -0.50 15.49
C PHE A 60 11.30 -1.60 16.35
N GLY A 61 12.35 -1.27 17.10
CA GLY A 61 13.12 -2.24 17.90
C GLY A 61 12.56 -2.55 19.29
N ARG A 62 11.33 -2.13 19.61
CA ARG A 62 10.73 -2.33 20.95
C ARG A 62 10.25 -3.77 21.15
N LYS A 63 10.16 -4.21 22.43
CA LYS A 63 9.82 -5.60 22.83
C LYS A 63 8.50 -6.15 22.23
N GLN A 64 7.55 -5.29 21.87
CA GLN A 64 6.22 -5.69 21.36
C GLN A 64 5.96 -5.32 19.89
N GLY A 65 6.95 -4.79 19.20
CA GLY A 65 6.86 -4.38 17.80
C GLY A 65 7.89 -5.08 16.91
N GLY A 66 8.16 -4.47 15.79
CA GLY A 66 9.24 -4.89 14.88
C GLY A 66 9.00 -4.51 13.44
N LEU A 67 10.11 -4.40 12.71
CA LEU A 67 10.11 -4.34 11.26
C LEU A 67 10.49 -5.73 10.73
N PHE A 68 9.55 -6.35 10.05
CA PHE A 68 9.70 -7.68 9.46
C PHE A 68 9.79 -7.54 7.95
N VAL A 69 10.78 -8.18 7.35
CA VAL A 69 10.95 -8.18 5.90
C VAL A 69 10.71 -9.58 5.38
N PHE A 70 9.72 -9.73 4.52
CA PHE A 70 9.35 -10.99 3.90
C PHE A 70 9.65 -10.99 2.42
N THR A 71 10.28 -12.06 1.96
CA THR A 71 10.52 -12.38 0.57
C THR A 71 9.77 -13.65 0.20
N PRO A 72 9.49 -13.90 -1.08
CA PRO A 72 8.95 -15.20 -1.50
C PRO A 72 9.81 -16.35 -0.99
N THR A 73 9.17 -17.35 -0.41
CA THR A 73 9.86 -18.52 0.15
C THR A 73 9.33 -19.77 -0.53
N THR A 74 10.25 -20.61 -1.01
CA THR A 74 9.89 -21.92 -1.53
C THR A 74 9.52 -22.84 -0.38
N THR A 75 8.31 -23.39 -0.42
CA THR A 75 7.79 -24.40 0.51
C THR A 75 7.41 -25.65 -0.27
N ALA A 76 7.01 -26.72 0.44
CA ALA A 76 6.48 -27.93 -0.20
C ALA A 76 5.24 -27.63 -1.07
N ASP A 77 4.43 -26.68 -0.65
CA ASP A 77 3.15 -26.33 -1.30
C ASP A 77 3.26 -25.15 -2.26
N ASN A 78 4.34 -24.36 -2.21
CA ASN A 78 4.53 -23.19 -3.03
C ASN A 78 5.99 -22.99 -3.43
N SER A 79 6.24 -23.01 -4.75
CA SER A 79 7.55 -22.74 -5.36
C SER A 79 7.58 -21.42 -6.15
N PHE A 80 6.50 -20.62 -6.06
CA PHE A 80 6.32 -19.45 -6.90
C PHE A 80 6.71 -18.15 -6.19
N TRP A 81 7.10 -17.19 -6.97
CA TRP A 81 7.19 -15.79 -6.59
C TRP A 81 5.79 -15.25 -6.26
N TYR A 82 5.71 -14.09 -5.61
CA TYR A 82 4.41 -13.43 -5.43
C TYR A 82 3.81 -13.10 -6.80
N ARG A 83 2.67 -13.69 -7.09
CA ARG A 83 1.96 -13.53 -8.37
C ARG A 83 1.16 -12.22 -8.43
N GLY A 84 1.01 -11.55 -7.30
CA GLY A 84 0.32 -10.28 -7.16
C GLY A 84 0.30 -9.81 -5.71
N THR A 85 -0.33 -8.65 -5.48
CA THR A 85 -0.35 -8.00 -4.17
C THR A 85 -1.19 -8.77 -3.13
N ALA A 86 -2.29 -9.41 -3.54
CA ALA A 86 -3.07 -10.29 -2.67
C ALA A 86 -2.32 -11.60 -2.36
N ASP A 87 -1.62 -12.16 -3.35
CA ASP A 87 -0.81 -13.37 -3.17
C ASP A 87 0.37 -13.13 -2.23
N ALA A 88 1.01 -11.94 -2.30
CA ALA A 88 2.07 -11.58 -1.36
C ALA A 88 1.57 -11.56 0.10
N ILE A 89 0.36 -11.09 0.34
CA ILE A 89 -0.27 -11.13 1.66
C ILE A 89 -0.63 -12.59 2.03
N ALA A 90 -1.16 -13.37 1.09
CA ALA A 90 -1.57 -14.76 1.30
C ALA A 90 -0.39 -15.64 1.75
N GLN A 91 0.75 -15.53 1.07
CA GLN A 91 1.96 -16.29 1.43
C GLN A 91 2.54 -15.91 2.81
N ASN A 92 2.16 -14.75 3.36
CA ASN A 92 2.59 -14.26 4.68
C ASN A 92 1.42 -14.14 5.68
N LEU A 93 0.32 -14.85 5.44
CA LEU A 93 -0.92 -14.72 6.21
C LEU A 93 -0.74 -15.11 7.69
N ASP A 94 0.18 -16.03 7.99
CA ASP A 94 0.51 -16.45 9.35
C ASP A 94 1.01 -15.30 10.22
N PHE A 95 1.70 -14.34 9.63
CA PHE A 95 2.07 -13.11 10.34
C PHE A 95 0.83 -12.35 10.82
N LEU A 96 -0.17 -12.15 9.96
CA LEU A 96 -1.41 -11.49 10.33
C LEU A 96 -2.24 -12.29 11.33
N LYS A 97 -2.26 -13.62 11.22
CA LYS A 97 -2.97 -14.51 12.15
C LYS A 97 -2.39 -14.44 13.56
N LYS A 98 -1.08 -14.28 13.69
CA LYS A 98 -0.37 -14.13 14.99
C LYS A 98 -0.45 -12.71 15.57
N CYS A 99 -0.93 -11.71 14.82
CA CYS A 99 -1.14 -10.37 15.30
C CYS A 99 -2.43 -10.27 16.14
N HIS A 100 -2.47 -9.31 17.06
CA HIS A 100 -3.63 -9.03 17.92
C HIS A 100 -4.31 -7.69 17.57
N GLU A 101 -3.64 -6.83 16.84
CA GLU A 101 -4.13 -5.52 16.42
C GLU A 101 -5.39 -5.69 15.55
N PRO A 102 -6.46 -4.90 15.82
CA PRO A 102 -7.76 -5.08 15.17
C PRO A 102 -7.78 -4.60 13.72
N TYR A 103 -6.91 -3.67 13.35
CA TYR A 103 -6.84 -3.06 12.03
C TYR A 103 -5.48 -3.27 11.39
N VAL A 104 -5.46 -3.27 10.06
CA VAL A 104 -4.27 -3.36 9.21
C VAL A 104 -4.27 -2.17 8.27
N ILE A 105 -3.12 -1.53 8.13
CA ILE A 105 -2.85 -0.55 7.09
C ILE A 105 -1.97 -1.22 6.05
N ILE A 106 -2.40 -1.20 4.81
CA ILE A 106 -1.63 -1.59 3.65
C ILE A 106 -1.15 -0.31 2.98
N ALA A 107 0.14 -0.18 2.72
CA ALA A 107 0.69 1.00 2.07
C ALA A 107 1.71 0.60 1.01
N SER A 108 1.64 1.25 -0.16
CA SER A 108 2.65 1.12 -1.20
C SER A 108 3.97 1.75 -0.75
N GLY A 109 5.09 1.09 -1.03
CA GLY A 109 6.43 1.57 -0.67
C GLY A 109 7.06 2.52 -1.69
N ASP A 110 6.36 2.88 -2.76
CA ASP A 110 6.84 3.75 -3.85
C ASP A 110 6.24 5.17 -3.82
N GLY A 111 5.55 5.50 -2.74
CA GLY A 111 4.96 6.81 -2.50
C GLY A 111 5.82 7.70 -1.62
N VAL A 112 5.89 8.99 -1.97
CA VAL A 112 6.50 10.05 -1.16
C VAL A 112 5.39 10.97 -0.68
N TYR A 113 5.11 10.95 0.63
CA TYR A 113 3.96 11.66 1.20
C TYR A 113 4.11 11.83 2.71
N LYS A 114 3.31 12.74 3.27
CA LYS A 114 3.09 12.87 4.71
C LYS A 114 1.64 12.56 5.02
N LEU A 115 1.41 11.61 5.94
CA LEU A 115 0.07 11.18 6.31
C LEU A 115 0.05 10.73 7.78
N ASP A 116 -0.93 11.22 8.53
CA ASP A 116 -1.26 10.71 9.84
C ASP A 116 -2.28 9.56 9.68
N TYR A 117 -1.83 8.34 9.87
CA TYR A 117 -2.68 7.17 9.75
C TYR A 117 -3.76 7.07 10.84
N ASN A 118 -3.58 7.73 11.99
CA ASN A 118 -4.61 7.76 13.02
C ASN A 118 -5.86 8.47 12.51
N LYS A 119 -5.72 9.57 11.77
CA LYS A 119 -6.85 10.28 11.17
C LYS A 119 -7.60 9.43 10.14
N VAL A 120 -6.86 8.62 9.37
CA VAL A 120 -7.47 7.68 8.41
C VAL A 120 -8.24 6.58 9.15
N LEU A 121 -7.69 6.08 10.26
CA LEU A 121 -8.33 5.07 11.10
C LEU A 121 -9.57 5.62 11.81
N GLU A 122 -9.51 6.83 12.36
CA GLU A 122 -10.66 7.52 12.96
C GLU A 122 -11.80 7.65 11.94
N TYR A 123 -11.50 8.12 10.73
CA TYR A 123 -12.46 8.20 9.64
C TYR A 123 -13.04 6.82 9.27
N HIS A 124 -12.19 5.79 9.19
CA HIS A 124 -12.62 4.41 8.91
C HIS A 124 -13.64 3.92 9.94
N ILE A 125 -13.41 4.22 11.21
CA ILE A 125 -14.30 3.84 12.31
C ILE A 125 -15.60 4.64 12.27
N GLU A 126 -15.53 5.96 12.09
CA GLU A 126 -16.66 6.87 11.99
C GLU A 126 -17.61 6.47 10.86
N LYS A 127 -17.09 6.20 9.67
CA LYS A 127 -17.85 5.73 8.51
C LYS A 127 -18.33 4.28 8.65
N LYS A 128 -17.92 3.58 9.71
CA LYS A 128 -18.16 2.13 9.86
C LYS A 128 -17.79 1.38 8.59
N ALA A 129 -16.69 1.80 7.96
CA ALA A 129 -16.23 1.25 6.70
C ALA A 129 -15.76 -0.20 6.85
N ASP A 130 -15.91 -0.97 5.79
CA ASP A 130 -15.29 -2.28 5.68
C ASP A 130 -13.85 -2.11 5.15
N ILE A 131 -13.67 -1.21 4.16
CA ILE A 131 -12.36 -0.82 3.64
C ILE A 131 -12.36 0.69 3.45
N THR A 132 -11.29 1.36 3.84
CA THR A 132 -11.03 2.76 3.49
C THR A 132 -9.86 2.83 2.54
N VAL A 133 -10.04 3.53 1.43
CA VAL A 133 -9.03 3.80 0.41
C VAL A 133 -8.57 5.25 0.55
N VAL A 134 -7.28 5.46 0.74
CA VAL A 134 -6.73 6.82 0.73
C VAL A 134 -6.63 7.30 -0.71
N CYS A 135 -7.23 8.44 -0.98
CA CYS A 135 -7.40 9.01 -2.32
C CYS A 135 -6.78 10.39 -2.43
N LYS A 136 -6.42 10.78 -3.63
CA LYS A 136 -5.97 12.12 -3.96
C LYS A 136 -6.58 12.59 -5.28
N ASP A 137 -6.98 13.86 -5.31
CA ASP A 137 -7.33 14.51 -6.57
C ASP A 137 -6.04 15.00 -7.24
N LEU A 138 -5.75 14.50 -8.43
CA LEU A 138 -4.62 14.98 -9.22
C LEU A 138 -4.90 16.36 -9.80
N PRO A 139 -3.86 17.20 -9.95
CA PRO A 139 -3.98 18.47 -10.68
C PRO A 139 -4.52 18.27 -12.11
N ARG A 140 -5.19 19.29 -12.63
CA ARG A 140 -5.66 19.27 -14.02
C ARG A 140 -4.50 19.09 -14.99
N GLY A 141 -4.63 18.13 -15.91
CA GLY A 141 -3.62 17.82 -16.92
C GLY A 141 -2.63 16.72 -16.50
N GLU A 142 -2.70 16.23 -15.27
CA GLU A 142 -1.96 15.01 -14.89
C GLU A 142 -2.71 13.75 -15.31
N ASP A 143 -1.96 12.74 -15.71
CA ASP A 143 -2.49 11.48 -16.24
C ASP A 143 -2.93 10.54 -15.11
N ALA A 144 -4.23 10.48 -14.86
CA ALA A 144 -4.83 9.59 -13.87
C ALA A 144 -4.85 8.11 -14.30
N THR A 145 -4.69 7.82 -15.60
CA THR A 145 -4.77 6.44 -16.13
C THR A 145 -3.66 5.52 -15.62
N ARG A 146 -2.63 6.10 -15.01
CA ARG A 146 -1.52 5.37 -14.38
C ARG A 146 -1.89 4.72 -13.05
N PHE A 147 -3.03 5.09 -12.49
CA PHE A 147 -3.48 4.72 -11.13
C PHE A 147 -4.84 4.05 -11.16
N GLY A 148 -5.25 3.53 -10.03
CA GLY A 148 -6.64 3.19 -9.80
C GLY A 148 -7.47 4.46 -9.71
N VAL A 149 -8.41 4.65 -10.62
CA VAL A 149 -9.28 5.83 -10.70
C VAL A 149 -10.57 5.56 -9.93
N ILE A 150 -10.99 6.54 -9.16
CA ILE A 150 -12.10 6.42 -8.23
C ILE A 150 -13.15 7.49 -8.49
N LYS A 151 -14.42 7.09 -8.39
CA LYS A 151 -15.54 8.01 -8.30
C LYS A 151 -16.32 7.72 -7.02
N MET A 152 -16.63 8.77 -6.28
CA MET A 152 -17.31 8.70 -5.00
C MET A 152 -18.59 9.53 -5.04
N ASN A 153 -19.57 9.12 -4.27
CA ASN A 153 -20.77 9.92 -4.00
C ASN A 153 -20.47 11.04 -2.97
N GLU A 154 -21.52 11.82 -2.63
CA GLU A 154 -21.42 12.94 -1.67
C GLU A 154 -20.98 12.48 -0.27
N ASP A 155 -21.30 11.24 0.13
CA ASP A 155 -20.89 10.67 1.40
C ASP A 155 -19.48 10.04 1.37
N SER A 156 -18.76 10.22 0.27
CA SER A 156 -17.42 9.64 0.03
C SER A 156 -17.40 8.12 -0.11
N ARG A 157 -18.56 7.48 -0.34
CA ARG A 157 -18.62 6.06 -0.68
C ARG A 157 -18.15 5.85 -2.11
N ILE A 158 -17.30 4.87 -2.32
CA ILE A 158 -16.78 4.54 -3.66
C ILE A 158 -17.86 3.83 -4.47
N GLU A 159 -18.25 4.43 -5.57
CA GLU A 159 -19.23 3.89 -6.53
C GLU A 159 -18.54 3.23 -7.72
N GLU A 160 -17.48 3.87 -8.23
CA GLU A 160 -16.69 3.33 -9.33
C GLU A 160 -15.23 3.24 -8.92
N PHE A 161 -14.60 2.16 -9.30
CA PHE A 161 -13.16 1.94 -9.13
C PHE A 161 -12.66 1.21 -10.37
N GLU A 162 -11.75 1.82 -11.10
CA GLU A 162 -11.14 1.25 -12.30
C GLU A 162 -9.62 1.24 -12.16
N GLU A 163 -9.02 0.06 -12.30
CA GLU A 163 -7.56 -0.08 -12.21
C GLU A 163 -6.90 0.24 -13.56
N LYS A 164 -6.17 1.34 -13.62
CA LYS A 164 -5.41 1.80 -14.78
C LYS A 164 -6.25 1.80 -16.06
N PRO A 165 -7.35 2.57 -16.10
CA PRO A 165 -8.22 2.61 -17.27
C PRO A 165 -7.51 3.23 -18.47
N MET A 166 -7.92 2.90 -19.69
CA MET A 166 -7.37 3.52 -20.90
C MET A 166 -7.74 5.01 -21.03
N VAL A 167 -8.90 5.37 -20.50
CA VAL A 167 -9.40 6.75 -20.45
C VAL A 167 -9.95 7.00 -19.06
N SER A 168 -9.66 8.15 -18.48
CA SER A 168 -10.15 8.51 -17.15
C SER A 168 -11.17 9.63 -17.20
N ASN A 169 -12.31 9.42 -16.55
CA ASN A 169 -13.37 10.42 -16.36
C ASN A 169 -13.33 11.08 -14.98
N SER A 170 -12.33 10.77 -14.16
CA SER A 170 -12.13 11.32 -12.82
C SER A 170 -10.66 11.60 -12.57
N ASN A 171 -10.37 12.67 -11.82
CA ASN A 171 -9.02 12.98 -11.36
C ASN A 171 -8.72 12.37 -9.98
N CYS A 172 -9.71 11.77 -9.34
CA CYS A 172 -9.53 11.14 -8.03
C CYS A 172 -8.90 9.78 -8.19
N ILE A 173 -7.73 9.59 -7.59
CA ILE A 173 -6.95 8.37 -7.69
C ILE A 173 -6.78 7.69 -6.34
N SER A 174 -6.57 6.37 -6.37
CA SER A 174 -6.08 5.59 -5.23
C SER A 174 -4.58 5.81 -5.05
N THR A 175 -4.17 6.11 -3.83
CA THR A 175 -2.75 6.28 -3.49
C THR A 175 -2.04 4.96 -3.17
N GLY A 176 -2.75 3.82 -3.22
CA GLY A 176 -2.21 2.53 -2.81
C GLY A 176 -2.13 2.36 -1.29
N ILE A 177 -2.93 3.12 -0.54
CA ILE A 177 -2.99 3.04 0.91
C ILE A 177 -4.41 2.66 1.32
N TYR A 178 -4.53 1.63 2.17
CA TYR A 178 -5.81 1.05 2.55
C TYR A 178 -5.86 0.77 4.06
N VAL A 179 -7.03 0.96 4.68
CA VAL A 179 -7.33 0.55 6.05
C VAL A 179 -8.43 -0.49 6.02
N ILE A 180 -8.23 -1.60 6.72
CA ILE A 180 -9.16 -2.72 6.78
C ILE A 180 -9.07 -3.42 8.14
N ARG A 181 -10.16 -4.01 8.62
CA ARG A 181 -10.13 -4.86 9.81
C ARG A 181 -9.32 -6.12 9.55
N ARG A 182 -8.40 -6.46 10.45
CA ARG A 182 -7.50 -7.62 10.29
C ARG A 182 -8.24 -8.93 9.99
N ARG A 183 -9.30 -9.24 10.73
CA ARG A 183 -10.10 -10.46 10.50
C ARG A 183 -10.70 -10.49 9.10
N GLN A 184 -11.26 -9.37 8.67
CA GLN A 184 -11.85 -9.25 7.33
C GLN A 184 -10.80 -9.37 6.23
N LEU A 185 -9.61 -8.80 6.42
CA LEU A 185 -8.49 -8.96 5.48
C LEU A 185 -8.11 -10.45 5.35
N ILE A 186 -7.97 -11.14 6.47
CA ILE A 186 -7.64 -12.58 6.47
C ILE A 186 -8.68 -13.37 5.67
N GLU A 187 -9.98 -13.17 5.95
CA GLU A 187 -11.08 -13.86 5.24
C GLU A 187 -11.07 -13.60 3.72
N LEU A 188 -10.85 -12.35 3.33
CA LEU A 188 -10.80 -11.97 1.90
C LEU A 188 -9.58 -12.57 1.19
N ILE A 189 -8.42 -12.55 1.84
CA ILE A 189 -7.19 -13.11 1.30
C ILE A 189 -7.27 -14.64 1.18
N GLU A 190 -7.78 -15.33 2.20
CA GLU A 190 -7.99 -16.79 2.14
C GLU A 190 -8.93 -17.17 0.98
N ARG A 191 -10.01 -16.40 0.79
CA ARG A 191 -10.92 -16.61 -0.34
C ARG A 191 -10.22 -16.38 -1.68
N CYS A 192 -9.43 -15.31 -1.81
CA CYS A 192 -8.65 -15.05 -3.02
C CYS A 192 -7.69 -16.20 -3.33
N ALA A 193 -7.00 -16.73 -2.32
CA ALA A 193 -6.08 -17.86 -2.49
C ALA A 193 -6.81 -19.14 -2.96
N LEU A 194 -7.98 -19.45 -2.39
CA LEU A 194 -8.81 -20.59 -2.81
C LEU A 194 -9.34 -20.46 -4.24
N GLU A 195 -9.57 -19.25 -4.72
CA GLU A 195 -10.10 -18.96 -6.06
C GLU A 195 -8.99 -18.68 -7.09
N ASP A 196 -7.71 -18.88 -6.75
CA ASP A 196 -6.52 -18.59 -7.56
C ASP A 196 -6.48 -17.13 -8.07
N ARG A 197 -6.80 -16.19 -7.17
CA ARG A 197 -6.82 -14.74 -7.41
C ARG A 197 -5.69 -14.08 -6.66
N HIS A 198 -5.02 -13.12 -7.30
CA HIS A 198 -3.72 -12.63 -6.82
C HIS A 198 -3.62 -11.13 -6.64
N ASP A 199 -4.53 -10.35 -7.22
CA ASP A 199 -4.46 -8.89 -7.22
C ASP A 199 -5.39 -8.28 -6.18
N PHE A 200 -4.85 -7.49 -5.24
CA PHE A 200 -5.62 -6.88 -4.17
C PHE A 200 -6.65 -5.87 -4.70
N VAL A 201 -6.29 -5.08 -5.69
CA VAL A 201 -7.18 -4.05 -6.24
C VAL A 201 -8.32 -4.70 -7.04
N LYS A 202 -7.98 -5.56 -8.00
CA LYS A 202 -8.97 -6.18 -8.90
C LYS A 202 -9.86 -7.18 -8.16
N ASP A 203 -9.23 -8.05 -7.36
CA ASP A 203 -9.89 -9.21 -6.77
C ASP A 203 -10.54 -8.92 -5.42
N ILE A 204 -10.18 -7.81 -4.76
CA ILE A 204 -10.82 -7.39 -3.51
C ILE A 204 -11.56 -6.06 -3.70
N LEU A 205 -10.87 -4.96 -4.02
CA LEU A 205 -11.52 -3.65 -4.02
C LEU A 205 -12.62 -3.56 -5.10
N ILE A 206 -12.28 -3.84 -6.35
CA ILE A 206 -13.23 -3.73 -7.47
C ILE A 206 -14.34 -4.78 -7.35
N ARG A 207 -13.96 -6.03 -7.07
CA ARG A 207 -14.90 -7.14 -6.96
C ARG A 207 -15.95 -6.93 -5.86
N TYR A 208 -15.53 -6.46 -4.70
CA TYR A 208 -16.41 -6.32 -3.54
C TYR A 208 -16.97 -4.91 -3.34
N LYS A 209 -16.75 -3.95 -4.27
CA LYS A 209 -17.19 -2.56 -4.12
C LYS A 209 -18.69 -2.40 -3.82
N ASN A 210 -19.52 -3.24 -4.43
CA ASN A 210 -20.98 -3.20 -4.23
C ASN A 210 -21.45 -4.02 -3.00
N LEU A 211 -20.63 -4.96 -2.52
CA LEU A 211 -20.95 -5.85 -1.40
C LEU A 211 -20.40 -5.35 -0.06
N LYS A 212 -19.38 -4.50 -0.11
CA LYS A 212 -18.70 -3.93 1.06
C LYS A 212 -18.88 -2.42 1.10
N ARG A 213 -18.79 -1.85 2.30
CA ARG A 213 -18.79 -0.40 2.51
C ARG A 213 -17.37 0.11 2.31
N ILE A 214 -17.04 0.48 1.07
CA ILE A 214 -15.73 1.01 0.71
C ILE A 214 -15.84 2.52 0.59
N TYR A 215 -15.05 3.23 1.39
CA TYR A 215 -15.04 4.69 1.46
C TYR A 215 -13.68 5.26 1.03
N GLY A 216 -13.70 6.42 0.40
CA GLY A 216 -12.49 7.17 0.07
C GLY A 216 -12.18 8.23 1.13
N TYR A 217 -10.92 8.26 1.59
CA TYR A 217 -10.38 9.31 2.43
C TYR A 217 -9.47 10.21 1.59
N LYS A 218 -9.92 11.44 1.29
CA LYS A 218 -9.14 12.38 0.47
C LYS A 218 -8.06 13.08 1.27
N ILE A 219 -6.81 12.96 0.80
CA ILE A 219 -5.68 13.74 1.34
C ILE A 219 -5.48 15.02 0.54
N LYS A 220 -5.16 16.12 1.25
CA LYS A 220 -4.85 17.43 0.66
C LYS A 220 -3.35 17.66 0.55
N ASP A 221 -2.58 17.04 1.45
CA ASP A 221 -1.14 17.22 1.53
C ASP A 221 -0.41 16.62 0.31
N TYR A 222 0.89 16.91 0.22
CA TYR A 222 1.73 16.38 -0.85
C TYR A 222 1.71 14.85 -0.88
N TRP A 223 1.53 14.32 -2.07
CA TRP A 223 1.71 12.90 -2.39
C TRP A 223 2.22 12.77 -3.81
N SER A 224 3.21 11.93 -4.02
CA SER A 224 3.74 11.59 -5.33
C SER A 224 4.11 10.11 -5.37
N ASN A 225 3.82 9.45 -6.48
CA ASN A 225 4.32 8.10 -6.77
C ASN A 225 5.55 8.22 -7.68
N ILE A 226 6.63 7.57 -7.30
CA ILE A 226 7.92 7.65 -8.02
C ILE A 226 8.15 6.52 -9.03
N ALA A 227 7.10 5.80 -9.42
CA ALA A 227 7.21 4.69 -10.39
C ALA A 227 7.64 5.12 -11.80
N TYR A 228 7.57 6.41 -12.12
CA TYR A 228 7.94 6.98 -13.41
C TYR A 228 9.09 7.97 -13.28
N VAL A 229 9.90 8.11 -14.34
CA VAL A 229 11.07 9.01 -14.34
C VAL A 229 10.66 10.47 -14.08
N ASP A 230 9.58 10.92 -14.73
CA ASP A 230 9.10 12.31 -14.59
C ASP A 230 8.65 12.61 -13.15
N SER A 231 7.87 11.70 -12.55
CA SER A 231 7.43 11.87 -11.16
C SER A 231 8.59 11.75 -10.18
N TYR A 232 9.54 10.86 -10.43
CA TYR A 232 10.77 10.74 -9.64
C TYR A 232 11.60 12.02 -9.69
N TYR A 233 11.79 12.60 -10.88
CA TYR A 233 12.51 13.86 -11.04
C TYR A 233 11.81 15.00 -10.30
N LYS A 234 10.50 15.19 -10.53
CA LYS A 234 9.71 16.23 -9.86
C LYS A 234 9.71 16.11 -8.35
N THR A 235 9.74 14.88 -7.82
CA THR A 235 9.74 14.62 -6.38
C THR A 235 11.07 14.96 -5.71
N ASN A 236 12.18 14.95 -6.47
CA ASN A 236 13.52 15.29 -5.98
C ASN A 236 13.87 16.78 -6.12
N MET A 237 13.17 17.52 -6.98
CA MET A 237 13.35 18.99 -7.22
C MET A 237 12.45 19.81 -6.34
#